data_1668b8e50502884c3be21eb2428bcbcb
#
_entry.id   1668b8e50502884c3be21eb2428bcbcb
#
_cell.length_a   1.000
_cell.length_b   1.000
_cell.length_c   1.000
_cell.angle_alpha   90.00
_cell.angle_beta   90.00
_cell.angle_gamma   90.00
#
_symmetry.space_group_name_H-M   'P 1'
#
loop_
_entity.id
_entity.type
_entity.pdbx_description
1 polymer ?
#
loop_
_entity_poly.entity_id
_entity_poly.type
_entity_poly.pdbx_seq_one_letter_code
_entity_poly.pdbx_strand_id
1 'polypeptide(L)'
;KEQYNKVKAHGLESEGTAGIMYYSKEGKAAFRPSGDVHAVYKFPHRKGDKTEGAVVIYQAPHLTKEKEVPHNLYLICHDPYAQSKSTSNESLGAAYVIKRPNNLSKPDDIIVASYVGRPQTQDEYNRNLFMLAEYYNAKIGFENDRGELIAYAKRYRKLHKLQEEFEMLDKRELRSRNVRRQYGMHMTEQRKRQGELYISVWLTTPRHTDEDGNVTL
;
A
#
# COMPACT_ATOMS: atom_id res chain seq x y z
N LYS A 1 11.83 12.89 11.37
CA LYS A 1 12.50 14.20 11.15
C LYS A 1 13.62 14.09 10.12
N GLU A 2 14.45 13.06 10.18
CA GLU A 2 15.53 12.82 9.21
C GLU A 2 14.98 12.56 7.79
N GLN A 3 13.99 11.70 7.66
CA GLN A 3 13.31 11.41 6.38
C GLN A 3 12.65 12.67 5.79
N TYR A 4 12.00 13.49 6.63
CA TYR A 4 11.45 14.78 6.21
C TYR A 4 12.53 15.73 5.69
N ASN A 5 13.68 15.80 6.36
CA ASN A 5 14.80 16.65 5.94
C ASN A 5 15.42 16.16 4.63
N LYS A 6 15.55 14.85 4.43
CA LYS A 6 16.00 14.24 3.17
C LYS A 6 15.04 14.55 2.03
N VAL A 7 13.75 14.35 2.23
CA VAL A 7 12.72 14.69 1.22
C VAL A 7 12.70 16.17 0.91
N LYS A 8 12.89 17.04 1.91
CA LYS A 8 12.97 18.48 1.72
C LYS A 8 14.21 18.92 0.96
N ALA A 9 15.36 18.24 1.18
CA ALA A 9 16.62 18.57 0.54
C ALA A 9 16.75 18.03 -0.89
N HIS A 10 16.20 16.83 -1.16
CA HIS A 10 16.46 16.08 -2.40
C HIS A 10 15.19 15.72 -3.18
N GLY A 11 14.00 15.97 -2.63
CA GLY A 11 12.73 15.56 -3.19
C GLY A 11 12.42 14.08 -2.96
N LEU A 12 11.14 13.69 -3.17
CA LEU A 12 10.68 12.31 -2.98
C LEU A 12 11.34 11.31 -3.94
N GLU A 13 11.78 11.79 -5.10
CA GLU A 13 12.39 10.97 -6.16
C GLU A 13 13.73 10.35 -5.75
N SER A 14 14.43 10.94 -4.78
CA SER A 14 15.76 10.48 -4.36
C SER A 14 15.77 9.28 -3.42
N GLU A 15 14.62 8.88 -2.88
CA GLU A 15 14.55 7.83 -1.86
C GLU A 15 14.03 6.49 -2.36
N GLY A 16 13.52 6.42 -3.59
CA GLY A 16 12.97 5.19 -4.15
C GLY A 16 13.31 4.98 -5.62
N THR A 17 13.25 3.74 -6.03
CA THR A 17 13.48 3.33 -7.42
C THR A 17 12.14 3.10 -8.10
N ALA A 18 11.82 3.90 -9.12
CA ALA A 18 10.65 3.70 -9.95
C ALA A 18 10.87 2.57 -10.96
N GLY A 19 9.82 1.80 -11.25
CA GLY A 19 9.94 0.70 -12.18
C GLY A 19 8.63 -0.02 -12.48
N ILE A 20 8.77 -1.17 -13.11
CA ILE A 20 7.69 -1.99 -13.66
C ILE A 20 7.64 -3.31 -12.93
N MET A 21 6.42 -3.72 -12.55
CA MET A 21 6.14 -5.07 -12.07
C MET A 21 5.91 -6.02 -13.25
N TYR A 22 6.44 -7.21 -13.17
CA TYR A 22 6.25 -8.25 -14.18
C TYR A 22 6.26 -9.65 -13.56
N TYR A 23 5.81 -10.65 -14.30
CA TYR A 23 5.98 -12.04 -13.93
C TYR A 23 7.22 -12.62 -14.60
N SER A 24 8.11 -13.24 -13.81
CA SER A 24 9.25 -13.98 -14.32
C SER A 24 8.78 -15.20 -15.14
N LYS A 25 9.73 -15.89 -15.79
CA LYS A 25 9.43 -17.13 -16.52
C LYS A 25 8.89 -18.24 -15.59
N GLU A 26 9.23 -18.20 -14.33
CA GLU A 26 8.75 -19.11 -13.27
C GLU A 26 7.40 -18.66 -12.68
N GLY A 27 6.77 -17.62 -13.21
CA GLY A 27 5.48 -17.11 -12.74
C GLY A 27 5.55 -16.34 -11.42
N LYS A 28 6.74 -15.93 -10.96
CA LYS A 28 6.91 -15.14 -9.75
C LYS A 28 6.85 -13.64 -10.07
N ALA A 29 6.16 -12.88 -9.23
CA ALA A 29 6.17 -11.43 -9.32
C ALA A 29 7.57 -10.88 -9.06
N ALA A 30 8.02 -9.99 -9.92
CA ALA A 30 9.35 -9.38 -9.88
C ALA A 30 9.26 -7.89 -10.24
N PHE A 31 10.26 -7.14 -9.85
CA PHE A 31 10.40 -5.72 -10.11
C PHE A 31 11.63 -5.45 -10.95
N ARG A 32 11.50 -4.52 -11.91
CA ARG A 32 12.61 -4.03 -12.72
C ARG A 32 12.59 -2.51 -12.73
N PRO A 33 13.71 -1.85 -12.36
CA PRO A 33 13.87 -0.41 -12.54
C PRO A 33 13.63 -0.01 -14.00
N SER A 34 12.99 1.13 -14.22
CA SER A 34 12.74 1.65 -15.56
C SER A 34 12.69 3.18 -15.54
N GLY A 35 13.46 3.82 -16.41
CA GLY A 35 13.41 5.26 -16.64
C GLY A 35 12.22 5.70 -17.51
N ASP A 36 11.51 4.75 -18.13
CA ASP A 36 10.39 5.04 -19.04
C ASP A 36 9.06 5.26 -18.29
N VAL A 37 9.02 4.91 -17.00
CA VAL A 37 7.83 5.07 -16.16
C VAL A 37 8.03 6.20 -15.15
N HIS A 38 6.93 6.88 -14.82
CA HIS A 38 6.97 8.04 -13.94
C HIS A 38 6.06 7.82 -12.74
N ALA A 39 6.65 7.95 -11.55
CA ALA A 39 5.86 7.97 -10.31
C ALA A 39 5.08 9.28 -10.18
N VAL A 40 3.90 9.21 -9.61
CA VAL A 40 3.09 10.39 -9.33
C VAL A 40 3.35 10.83 -7.89
N TYR A 41 4.02 11.97 -7.72
CA TYR A 41 4.37 12.53 -6.42
C TYR A 41 3.58 13.79 -6.05
N LYS A 42 2.90 14.40 -7.03
CA LYS A 42 2.16 15.66 -6.84
C LYS A 42 0.67 15.44 -7.02
N PHE A 43 -0.10 15.96 -6.08
CA PHE A 43 -1.55 16.05 -6.17
C PHE A 43 -2.01 17.44 -5.69
N PRO A 44 -3.00 18.06 -6.32
CA PRO A 44 -3.68 17.61 -7.55
C PRO A 44 -2.76 17.67 -8.78
N HIS A 45 -2.95 16.74 -9.71
CA HIS A 45 -2.24 16.76 -10.99
C HIS A 45 -2.90 17.77 -11.95
N ARG A 46 -2.14 18.21 -12.95
CA ARG A 46 -2.62 19.14 -13.98
C ARG A 46 -3.01 18.39 -15.24
N LYS A 47 -3.88 19.01 -16.05
CA LYS A 47 -4.21 18.46 -17.37
C LYS A 47 -2.94 18.29 -18.21
N GLY A 48 -2.68 17.07 -18.66
CA GLY A 48 -1.47 16.70 -19.42
C GLY A 48 -0.36 16.05 -18.61
N ASP A 49 -0.47 16.01 -17.28
CA ASP A 49 0.44 15.22 -16.45
C ASP A 49 0.27 13.73 -16.74
N LYS A 50 1.37 12.99 -16.67
CA LYS A 50 1.33 11.53 -16.76
C LYS A 50 0.79 10.96 -15.45
N THR A 51 -0.36 10.32 -15.52
CA THR A 51 -1.08 9.79 -14.34
C THR A 51 -1.07 8.28 -14.24
N GLU A 52 -0.50 7.57 -15.22
CA GLU A 52 -0.43 6.11 -15.22
C GLU A 52 0.21 5.57 -13.94
N GLY A 53 1.22 6.29 -13.45
CA GLY A 53 1.96 5.95 -12.24
C GLY A 53 2.98 4.84 -12.47
N ALA A 54 3.88 4.72 -11.51
CA ALA A 54 4.87 3.64 -11.44
C ALA A 54 4.91 3.07 -10.04
N VAL A 55 5.31 1.80 -9.91
CA VAL A 55 5.68 1.25 -8.62
C VAL A 55 7.03 1.84 -8.20
N VAL A 56 7.11 2.33 -6.97
CA VAL A 56 8.34 2.83 -6.38
C VAL A 56 8.74 1.91 -5.23
N ILE A 57 9.94 1.39 -5.28
CA ILE A 57 10.50 0.56 -4.22
C ILE A 57 11.51 1.39 -3.42
N TYR A 58 11.25 1.60 -2.13
CA TYR A 58 12.16 2.25 -1.19
C TYR A 58 13.06 1.24 -0.50
N GLN A 59 12.52 0.05 -0.18
CA GLN A 59 13.25 -1.06 0.38
C GLN A 59 12.74 -2.37 -0.22
N ALA A 60 13.65 -3.19 -0.75
CA ALA A 60 13.30 -4.53 -1.24
C ALA A 60 12.77 -5.42 -0.10
N PRO A 61 11.95 -6.44 -0.40
CA PRO A 61 11.44 -7.35 0.62
C PRO A 61 12.59 -8.07 1.34
N HIS A 62 12.45 -8.19 2.66
CA HIS A 62 13.36 -9.02 3.47
C HIS A 62 13.18 -10.50 3.11
N LEU A 63 14.26 -11.18 2.89
CA LEU A 63 14.28 -12.61 2.58
C LEU A 63 14.82 -13.42 3.74
N THR A 64 14.20 -14.54 4.03
CA THR A 64 14.74 -15.56 4.94
C THR A 64 15.99 -16.24 4.34
N LYS A 65 16.61 -17.13 5.10
CA LYS A 65 17.72 -17.97 4.60
C LYS A 65 17.29 -18.84 3.40
N GLU A 66 16.03 -19.24 3.36
CA GLU A 66 15.39 -20.02 2.29
C GLU A 66 14.97 -19.15 1.08
N LYS A 67 15.33 -17.86 1.09
CA LYS A 67 14.98 -16.87 0.05
C LYS A 67 13.47 -16.65 -0.10
N GLU A 68 12.73 -16.80 0.98
CA GLU A 68 11.30 -16.52 1.04
C GLU A 68 11.01 -15.22 1.79
N VAL A 69 9.95 -14.52 1.39
CA VAL A 69 9.45 -13.35 2.12
C VAL A 69 8.56 -13.83 3.28
N PRO A 70 8.87 -13.48 4.54
CA PRO A 70 8.09 -13.91 5.70
C PRO A 70 6.62 -13.53 5.60
N HIS A 71 5.75 -14.44 6.05
CA HIS A 71 4.32 -14.16 6.15
C HIS A 71 4.04 -13.04 7.16
N ASN A 72 3.04 -12.23 6.88
CA ASN A 72 2.57 -11.14 7.75
C ASN A 72 3.62 -10.06 8.08
N LEU A 73 4.78 -10.06 7.43
CA LEU A 73 5.77 -8.99 7.60
C LEU A 73 5.32 -7.70 6.93
N TYR A 74 4.59 -7.81 5.83
CA TYR A 74 4.12 -6.66 5.05
C TYR A 74 2.59 -6.63 4.94
N LEU A 75 2.07 -5.41 4.83
CA LEU A 75 0.67 -5.13 4.56
C LEU A 75 0.60 -4.03 3.50
N ILE A 76 -0.30 -4.15 2.54
CA ILE A 76 -0.63 -3.08 1.62
C ILE A 76 -1.87 -2.36 2.12
N CYS A 77 -1.78 -1.04 2.28
CA CYS A 77 -2.92 -0.15 2.45
C CYS A 77 -3.27 0.42 1.09
N HIS A 78 -4.48 0.18 0.60
CA HIS A 78 -4.93 0.57 -0.72
C HIS A 78 -6.20 1.43 -0.66
N ASP A 79 -6.13 2.61 -1.26
CA ASP A 79 -7.26 3.47 -1.54
C ASP A 79 -7.64 3.32 -3.02
N PRO A 80 -8.80 2.67 -3.33
CA PRO A 80 -9.22 2.43 -4.69
C PRO A 80 -9.81 3.69 -5.32
N TYR A 81 -9.48 3.96 -6.59
CA TYR A 81 -10.14 4.99 -7.36
C TYR A 81 -11.34 4.44 -8.14
N ALA A 82 -12.30 5.33 -8.42
CA ALA A 82 -13.39 4.99 -9.32
C ALA A 82 -13.00 5.26 -10.77
N GLN A 83 -13.21 4.28 -11.61
CA GLN A 83 -13.12 4.46 -13.07
C GLN A 83 -14.45 4.99 -13.66
N SER A 84 -15.31 5.60 -12.84
CA SER A 84 -16.58 6.12 -13.31
C SER A 84 -16.35 7.14 -14.44
N LYS A 85 -17.22 7.06 -15.43
CA LYS A 85 -17.21 7.80 -16.71
C LYS A 85 -17.39 9.32 -16.60
N SER A 86 -17.32 9.90 -15.42
CA SER A 86 -17.36 11.35 -15.32
C SER A 86 -16.01 11.90 -15.75
N THR A 87 -16.01 12.67 -16.81
CA THR A 87 -14.85 13.37 -17.38
C THR A 87 -14.18 14.36 -16.41
N SER A 88 -14.68 14.48 -15.20
CA SER A 88 -14.18 15.37 -14.15
C SER A 88 -13.51 14.67 -12.97
N ASN A 89 -13.53 13.32 -12.88
CA ASN A 89 -12.92 12.62 -11.75
C ASN A 89 -11.47 12.27 -12.07
N GLU A 90 -10.58 13.08 -11.52
CA GLU A 90 -9.13 12.93 -11.63
C GLU A 90 -8.53 12.17 -10.44
N SER A 91 -9.33 11.40 -9.69
CA SER A 91 -8.84 10.62 -8.55
C SER A 91 -7.85 9.54 -8.99
N LEU A 92 -6.78 9.39 -8.24
CA LEU A 92 -5.76 8.37 -8.43
C LEU A 92 -5.99 7.23 -7.45
N GLY A 93 -5.65 6.02 -7.84
CA GLY A 93 -5.48 4.93 -6.89
C GLY A 93 -4.17 5.11 -6.14
N ALA A 94 -4.16 4.78 -4.86
CA ALA A 94 -2.97 4.83 -4.02
C ALA A 94 -2.81 3.53 -3.24
N ALA A 95 -1.61 2.96 -3.30
CA ALA A 95 -1.25 1.77 -2.54
C ALA A 95 0.12 1.98 -1.90
N TYR A 96 0.21 1.71 -0.60
CA TYR A 96 1.45 1.80 0.18
C TYR A 96 1.72 0.46 0.84
N VAL A 97 2.93 -0.05 0.67
CA VAL A 97 3.40 -1.26 1.36
C VAL A 97 4.06 -0.84 2.66
N ILE A 98 3.51 -1.30 3.76
CA ILE A 98 4.03 -1.04 5.10
C ILE A 98 4.75 -2.29 5.58
N LYS A 99 5.99 -2.13 6.03
CA LYS A 99 6.72 -3.13 6.78
C LYS A 99 6.33 -3.00 8.25
N ARG A 100 5.67 -4.02 8.76
CA ARG A 100 5.11 -4.03 10.12
C ARG A 100 6.22 -4.11 11.18
N PRO A 101 5.95 -3.66 12.41
CA PRO A 101 6.85 -3.89 13.54
C PRO A 101 7.21 -5.36 13.66
N ASN A 102 8.50 -5.68 13.78
CA ASN A 102 8.99 -7.06 13.79
C ASN A 102 10.39 -7.16 14.43
N ASN A 103 10.80 -8.41 14.71
CA ASN A 103 12.12 -8.72 15.26
C ASN A 103 13.09 -9.31 14.22
N LEU A 104 12.72 -9.35 12.93
CA LEU A 104 13.52 -10.00 11.88
C LEU A 104 14.50 -9.03 11.24
N SER A 105 14.09 -7.80 11.00
CA SER A 105 14.94 -6.79 10.34
C SER A 105 14.50 -5.37 10.61
N LYS A 106 15.46 -4.49 10.81
CA LYS A 106 15.25 -3.05 10.99
C LYS A 106 15.75 -2.28 9.75
N PRO A 107 15.24 -1.07 9.48
CA PRO A 107 14.11 -0.44 10.15
C PRO A 107 12.80 -1.14 9.84
N ASP A 108 11.82 -1.00 10.73
CA ASP A 108 10.46 -1.47 10.57
C ASP A 108 9.45 -0.34 10.88
N ASP A 109 8.16 -0.64 10.79
CA ASP A 109 7.07 0.35 10.92
C ASP A 109 7.22 1.52 9.94
N ILE A 110 7.60 1.20 8.72
CA ILE A 110 7.90 2.14 7.64
C ILE A 110 7.20 1.76 6.34
N ILE A 111 7.02 2.75 5.46
CA ILE A 111 6.60 2.51 4.07
C ILE A 111 7.82 2.05 3.27
N VAL A 112 7.72 0.88 2.63
CA VAL A 112 8.80 0.26 1.85
C VAL A 112 8.56 0.29 0.34
N ALA A 113 7.34 0.53 -0.08
CA ALA A 113 6.99 0.73 -1.49
C ALA A 113 5.69 1.52 -1.63
N SER A 114 5.48 2.12 -2.79
CA SER A 114 4.24 2.79 -3.15
C SER A 114 3.87 2.53 -4.61
N TYR A 115 2.57 2.59 -4.89
CA TYR A 115 2.03 2.65 -6.24
C TYR A 115 0.87 3.64 -6.25
N VAL A 116 1.10 4.80 -6.83
CA VAL A 116 0.11 5.86 -7.00
C VAL A 116 -0.07 6.09 -8.49
N GLY A 117 -1.32 6.01 -8.98
CA GLY A 117 -1.55 6.20 -10.39
C GLY A 117 -2.97 5.92 -10.85
N ARG A 118 -3.20 6.21 -12.12
CA ARG A 118 -4.42 5.95 -12.87
C ARG A 118 -4.07 5.53 -14.29
N PRO A 119 -3.70 4.24 -14.50
CA PRO A 119 -3.48 3.71 -15.84
C PRO A 119 -4.77 3.71 -16.66
N GLN A 120 -4.68 3.35 -17.93
CA GLN A 120 -5.81 3.38 -18.86
C GLN A 120 -6.98 2.49 -18.41
N THR A 121 -6.69 1.39 -17.72
CA THR A 121 -7.71 0.47 -17.23
C THR A 121 -7.49 0.16 -15.75
N GLN A 122 -8.60 -0.08 -15.04
CA GLN A 122 -8.54 -0.54 -13.66
C GLN A 122 -7.95 -1.95 -13.53
N ASP A 123 -8.13 -2.79 -14.51
CA ASP A 123 -7.53 -4.12 -14.56
C ASP A 123 -5.99 -4.04 -14.59
N GLU A 124 -5.43 -3.06 -15.30
CA GLU A 124 -3.99 -2.79 -15.30
C GLU A 124 -3.50 -2.32 -13.93
N TYR A 125 -4.22 -1.39 -13.30
CA TYR A 125 -3.92 -0.96 -11.93
C TYR A 125 -3.95 -2.15 -10.96
N ASN A 126 -5.03 -2.92 -10.97
CA ASN A 126 -5.20 -4.08 -10.12
C ASN A 126 -4.12 -5.14 -10.38
N ARG A 127 -3.73 -5.36 -11.63
CA ARG A 127 -2.63 -6.27 -11.97
C ARG A 127 -1.33 -5.88 -11.29
N ASN A 128 -0.94 -4.61 -11.37
CA ASN A 128 0.26 -4.09 -10.71
C ASN A 128 0.16 -4.19 -9.19
N LEU A 129 -1.00 -3.86 -8.61
CA LEU A 129 -1.27 -3.97 -7.18
C LEU A 129 -1.11 -5.41 -6.67
N PHE A 130 -1.67 -6.39 -7.40
CA PHE A 130 -1.54 -7.80 -7.02
C PHE A 130 -0.12 -8.35 -7.22
N MET A 131 0.60 -7.94 -8.25
CA MET A 131 2.02 -8.28 -8.41
C MET A 131 2.85 -7.69 -7.25
N LEU A 132 2.57 -6.46 -6.82
CA LEU A 132 3.22 -5.85 -5.67
C LEU A 132 2.91 -6.64 -4.39
N ALA A 133 1.66 -7.10 -4.20
CA ALA A 133 1.27 -7.94 -3.08
C ALA A 133 1.96 -9.31 -3.07
N GLU A 134 2.19 -9.90 -4.24
CA GLU A 134 2.92 -11.15 -4.38
C GLU A 134 4.42 -10.95 -4.12
N TYR A 135 5.01 -9.87 -4.63
CA TYR A 135 6.42 -9.53 -4.46
C TYR A 135 6.80 -9.35 -2.99
N TYR A 136 5.94 -8.72 -2.18
CA TYR A 136 6.14 -8.54 -0.75
C TYR A 136 5.48 -9.63 0.11
N ASN A 137 4.88 -10.66 -0.48
CA ASN A 137 4.05 -11.63 0.23
C ASN A 137 3.05 -10.98 1.21
N ALA A 138 2.48 -9.85 0.78
CA ALA A 138 1.57 -9.03 1.55
C ALA A 138 0.10 -9.37 1.27
N LYS A 139 -0.76 -9.05 2.21
CA LYS A 139 -2.20 -8.92 1.99
C LYS A 139 -2.55 -7.47 1.67
N ILE A 140 -3.65 -7.27 0.93
CA ILE A 140 -4.16 -5.96 0.53
C ILE A 140 -5.33 -5.60 1.44
N GLY A 141 -5.15 -4.63 2.35
CA GLY A 141 -6.22 -3.95 3.07
C GLY A 141 -6.72 -2.77 2.26
N PHE A 142 -8.03 -2.62 2.12
CA PHE A 142 -8.64 -1.62 1.26
C PHE A 142 -10.02 -1.19 1.76
N GLU A 143 -10.47 -0.01 1.33
CA GLU A 143 -11.84 0.43 1.54
C GLU A 143 -12.79 -0.31 0.59
N ASN A 144 -13.75 -1.05 1.16
CA ASN A 144 -14.65 -1.91 0.39
C ASN A 144 -16.00 -1.24 0.13
N ASP A 145 -16.01 -0.11 -0.51
CA ASP A 145 -17.26 0.57 -0.86
C ASP A 145 -17.82 0.14 -2.24
N ARG A 146 -17.00 -0.44 -3.11
CA ARG A 146 -17.36 -0.64 -4.52
C ARG A 146 -17.22 -2.08 -5.05
N GLY A 147 -16.60 -2.98 -4.32
CA GLY A 147 -16.49 -4.41 -4.68
C GLY A 147 -15.65 -4.75 -5.92
N GLU A 148 -15.12 -3.79 -6.66
CA GLU A 148 -14.40 -4.00 -7.92
C GLU A 148 -13.10 -4.79 -7.72
N LEU A 149 -12.35 -4.49 -6.66
CA LEU A 149 -11.14 -5.23 -6.32
C LEU A 149 -11.44 -6.71 -5.98
N ILE A 150 -12.55 -6.96 -5.29
CA ILE A 150 -13.01 -8.34 -4.98
C ILE A 150 -13.38 -9.08 -6.25
N ALA A 151 -14.07 -8.42 -7.21
CA ALA A 151 -14.42 -9.01 -8.49
C ALA A 151 -13.17 -9.40 -9.29
N TYR A 152 -12.17 -8.52 -9.34
CA TYR A 152 -10.86 -8.81 -9.93
C TYR A 152 -10.19 -10.00 -9.25
N ALA A 153 -10.11 -10.00 -7.91
CA ALA A 153 -9.49 -11.08 -7.14
C ALA A 153 -10.18 -12.43 -7.35
N LYS A 154 -11.51 -12.46 -7.48
CA LYS A 154 -12.27 -13.66 -7.82
C LYS A 154 -11.91 -14.17 -9.22
N ARG A 155 -11.93 -13.28 -10.23
CA ARG A 155 -11.62 -13.61 -11.62
C ARG A 155 -10.24 -14.27 -11.77
N TYR A 156 -9.25 -13.75 -11.06
CA TYR A 156 -7.86 -14.21 -11.13
C TYR A 156 -7.43 -15.14 -9.99
N ARG A 157 -8.38 -15.67 -9.19
CA ARG A 157 -8.14 -16.60 -8.07
C ARG A 157 -7.18 -16.06 -7.01
N LYS A 158 -7.23 -14.75 -6.73
CA LYS A 158 -6.32 -14.03 -5.82
C LYS A 158 -6.99 -13.57 -4.53
N LEU A 159 -8.16 -14.10 -4.16
CA LEU A 159 -8.87 -13.73 -2.92
C LEU A 159 -8.00 -13.88 -1.67
N HIS A 160 -7.10 -14.86 -1.65
CA HIS A 160 -6.18 -15.10 -0.54
C HIS A 160 -5.20 -13.94 -0.29
N LYS A 161 -5.02 -13.04 -1.25
CA LYS A 161 -4.19 -11.82 -1.11
C LYS A 161 -4.98 -10.65 -0.53
N LEU A 162 -6.29 -10.74 -0.42
CA LEU A 162 -7.09 -9.70 0.22
C LEU A 162 -7.08 -9.87 1.73
N GLN A 163 -6.97 -8.74 2.44
CA GLN A 163 -7.13 -8.70 3.88
C GLN A 163 -8.61 -8.81 4.23
N GLU A 164 -8.93 -9.72 5.15
CA GLU A 164 -10.23 -9.76 5.80
C GLU A 164 -10.40 -8.51 6.67
N GLU A 165 -11.63 -8.14 6.95
CA GLU A 165 -11.94 -6.97 7.76
C GLU A 165 -11.18 -6.98 9.09
N PHE A 166 -10.51 -5.87 9.41
CA PHE A 166 -9.79 -5.75 10.67
C PHE A 166 -10.78 -5.61 11.83
N GLU A 167 -10.50 -6.25 12.95
CA GLU A 167 -11.19 -6.02 14.20
C GLU A 167 -10.78 -4.66 14.80
N MET A 168 -11.29 -3.56 14.24
CA MET A 168 -11.00 -2.20 14.73
C MET A 168 -12.00 -1.75 15.80
N LEU A 169 -13.12 -2.44 15.95
CA LEU A 169 -14.22 -2.04 16.81
C LEU A 169 -14.48 -3.09 17.88
N ASP A 170 -15.11 -2.65 18.97
CA ASP A 170 -15.50 -3.52 20.08
C ASP A 170 -16.30 -4.74 19.59
N LYS A 171 -16.02 -5.92 20.15
CA LYS A 171 -16.66 -7.19 19.84
C LYS A 171 -18.20 -7.15 19.86
N ARG A 172 -18.80 -6.12 20.49
CA ARG A 172 -20.25 -5.88 20.51
C ARG A 172 -20.82 -5.48 19.15
N GLU A 173 -20.09 -4.74 18.34
CA GLU A 173 -20.53 -4.35 16.99
C GLU A 173 -20.39 -5.50 15.98
N LEU A 174 -19.46 -6.40 16.21
CA LEU A 174 -19.24 -7.58 15.38
C LEU A 174 -20.36 -8.64 15.53
N ARG A 175 -21.05 -8.68 16.69
CA ARG A 175 -22.13 -9.66 16.98
C ARG A 175 -23.40 -9.42 16.17
N SER A 176 -23.63 -8.24 15.62
CA SER A 176 -24.86 -7.92 14.87
C SER A 176 -24.78 -8.27 13.38
N ARG A 177 -23.64 -8.70 12.87
CA ARG A 177 -23.46 -9.03 11.46
C ARG A 177 -23.36 -10.54 11.27
N ASN A 178 -24.23 -11.12 10.45
CA ASN A 178 -24.04 -12.45 9.88
C ASN A 178 -22.65 -12.47 9.20
N VAL A 179 -21.70 -13.16 9.83
CA VAL A 179 -20.29 -13.17 9.46
C VAL A 179 -20.11 -13.96 8.15
N ARG A 180 -20.42 -13.35 7.02
CA ARG A 180 -19.75 -13.70 5.79
C ARG A 180 -18.38 -13.01 5.86
N ARG A 181 -17.29 -13.77 5.69
CA ARG A 181 -15.93 -13.23 5.55
C ARG A 181 -15.99 -12.07 4.57
N GLN A 182 -15.90 -10.86 5.08
CA GLN A 182 -15.87 -9.66 4.26
C GLN A 182 -14.41 -9.29 4.05
N TYR A 183 -14.03 -9.10 2.82
CA TYR A 183 -12.73 -8.56 2.47
C TYR A 183 -12.77 -7.04 2.47
N GLY A 184 -11.68 -6.43 2.95
CA GLY A 184 -11.58 -4.97 3.05
C GLY A 184 -12.37 -4.40 4.23
N MET A 185 -12.41 -3.09 4.32
CA MET A 185 -13.06 -2.36 5.40
C MET A 185 -14.20 -1.49 4.86
N HIS A 186 -15.37 -1.60 5.46
CA HIS A 186 -16.42 -0.63 5.25
C HIS A 186 -16.17 0.58 6.17
N MET A 187 -15.87 1.74 5.59
CA MET A 187 -15.49 2.94 6.33
C MET A 187 -16.72 3.74 6.77
N THR A 188 -17.13 3.53 8.03
CA THR A 188 -18.12 4.40 8.71
C THR A 188 -17.44 5.65 9.26
N GLU A 189 -18.21 6.71 9.56
CA GLU A 189 -17.68 7.93 10.19
C GLU A 189 -16.96 7.64 11.52
N GLN A 190 -17.46 6.70 12.30
CA GLN A 190 -16.82 6.29 13.56
C GLN A 190 -15.47 5.64 13.30
N ARG A 191 -15.35 4.77 12.27
CA ARG A 191 -14.08 4.14 11.88
C ARG A 191 -13.09 5.16 11.34
N LYS A 192 -13.55 6.15 10.57
CA LYS A 192 -12.71 7.25 10.09
C LYS A 192 -12.09 8.02 11.25
N ARG A 193 -12.92 8.46 12.21
CA ARG A 193 -12.43 9.15 13.42
C ARG A 193 -11.45 8.31 14.24
N GLN A 194 -11.72 7.01 14.38
CA GLN A 194 -10.80 6.10 15.07
C GLN A 194 -9.49 5.93 14.31
N GLY A 195 -9.55 5.85 12.98
CA GLY A 195 -8.37 5.81 12.12
C GLY A 195 -7.52 7.07 12.22
N GLU A 196 -8.14 8.26 12.22
CA GLU A 196 -7.47 9.54 12.42
C GLU A 196 -6.76 9.60 13.78
N LEU A 197 -7.41 9.11 14.84
CA LEU A 197 -6.78 9.01 16.16
C LEU A 197 -5.55 8.09 16.13
N TYR A 198 -5.66 6.92 15.52
CA TYR A 198 -4.53 5.99 15.41
C TYR A 198 -3.39 6.57 14.59
N ILE A 199 -3.67 7.27 13.49
CA ILE A 199 -2.65 7.97 12.70
C ILE A 199 -1.97 9.05 13.55
N SER A 200 -2.75 9.85 14.30
CA SER A 200 -2.21 10.87 15.18
C SER A 200 -1.28 10.26 16.24
N VAL A 201 -1.72 9.20 16.91
CA VAL A 201 -0.89 8.48 17.89
C VAL A 201 0.37 7.94 17.22
N TRP A 202 0.22 7.32 16.04
CA TRP A 202 1.35 6.77 15.29
C TRP A 202 2.39 7.83 14.90
N LEU A 203 1.95 9.02 14.49
CA LEU A 203 2.84 10.14 14.14
C LEU A 203 3.53 10.78 15.34
N THR A 204 2.94 10.70 16.54
CA THR A 204 3.43 11.37 17.74
C THR A 204 4.14 10.43 18.72
N THR A 205 4.02 9.12 18.54
CA THR A 205 4.66 8.14 19.43
C THR A 205 6.14 8.01 19.07
N PRO A 206 7.04 8.23 20.02
CA PRO A 206 8.47 7.98 19.85
C PRO A 206 8.73 6.50 19.50
N ARG A 207 9.55 6.24 18.48
CA ARG A 207 9.77 4.87 17.99
C ARG A 207 11.18 4.36 18.22
N HIS A 208 12.14 5.24 18.12
CA HIS A 208 13.54 4.91 18.32
C HIS A 208 14.19 5.97 19.21
N THR A 209 14.91 5.52 20.18
CA THR A 209 15.87 6.34 20.93
C THR A 209 17.25 5.90 20.46
N ASP A 210 18.06 6.82 19.95
CA ASP A 210 19.45 6.53 19.60
C ASP A 210 20.32 6.36 20.87
N GLU A 211 21.58 5.99 20.68
CA GLU A 211 22.53 5.79 21.78
C GLU A 211 22.80 7.08 22.57
N ASP A 212 22.53 8.23 21.98
CA ASP A 212 22.69 9.56 22.59
C ASP A 212 21.40 10.04 23.29
N GLY A 213 20.34 9.23 23.31
CA GLY A 213 19.06 9.55 23.95
C GLY A 213 18.13 10.44 23.11
N ASN A 214 18.44 10.72 21.85
CA ASN A 214 17.55 11.46 20.97
C ASN A 214 16.41 10.57 20.51
N VAL A 215 15.20 11.10 20.58
CA VAL A 215 13.98 10.40 20.17
C VAL A 215 13.65 10.74 18.72
N THR A 216 13.50 9.72 17.88
CA THR A 216 12.94 9.86 16.54
C THR A 216 11.47 9.48 16.53
N LEU A 217 10.65 10.33 15.91
CA LEU A 217 9.21 10.09 15.65
C LEU A 217 9.04 9.21 14.43
#